data_f3722aea127899188fd04fb20002da9c
#
_entry.id   f3722aea127899188fd04fb20002da9c
#
_cell.length_a   1.000
_cell.length_b   1.000
_cell.length_c   1.000
_cell.angle_alpha   90.00
_cell.angle_beta   90.00
_cell.angle_gamma   90.00
#
_symmetry.space_group_name_H-M   'P 1'
#
loop_
_entity.id
_entity.type
_entity.pdbx_description
1 polymer ?
#
loop_
_entity_poly.entity_id
_entity_poly.type
_entity_poly.pdbx_seq_one_letter_code
_entity_poly.pdbx_strand_id
1 'polypeptide(L)'
;MKYPARLLSSEEEIAAAFRPHWMAVVLPTLVTVLSVAAIITVAITVDAPEVWYAIGGIVLMWLIVALPRWIKWLFTHYVVTNERIIVRRGFIARQGKEIPLEVINDVAFSQSVIERILRSGDLLIESAGEQGQSRYTDIPDPEGVQSLIYRLREARTLNLQGQASSVEQLN
;
A
#
# COMPACT_ATOMS: atom_id res chain seq x y z
N MET A 1 -1.32 -9.74 -10.46
CA MET A 1 -0.57 -9.15 -11.59
C MET A 1 0.90 -9.31 -11.30
N LYS A 2 1.70 -9.83 -12.24
CA LYS A 2 3.15 -9.90 -12.08
C LYS A 2 3.76 -8.51 -12.33
N TYR A 3 4.64 -8.07 -11.46
CA TYR A 3 5.46 -6.87 -11.71
C TYR A 3 6.24 -7.08 -13.01
N PRO A 4 6.31 -6.07 -13.92
CA PRO A 4 7.01 -6.25 -15.18
C PRO A 4 8.49 -6.45 -14.95
N ALA A 5 9.00 -7.65 -15.26
CA ALA A 5 10.42 -8.00 -15.09
C ALA A 5 11.40 -7.03 -15.80
N ARG A 6 10.94 -6.36 -16.87
CA ARG A 6 11.73 -5.36 -17.59
C ARG A 6 12.13 -4.10 -16.80
N LEU A 7 11.56 -3.93 -15.60
CA LEU A 7 11.84 -2.79 -14.71
C LEU A 7 12.74 -3.17 -13.54
N LEU A 8 13.14 -4.43 -13.47
CA LEU A 8 14.09 -4.96 -12.50
C LEU A 8 15.49 -4.89 -13.07
N SER A 9 16.49 -4.70 -12.22
CA SER A 9 17.90 -4.86 -12.56
C SER A 9 18.19 -6.33 -12.92
N SER A 10 19.30 -6.62 -13.60
CA SER A 10 19.64 -7.98 -14.04
C SER A 10 19.76 -9.01 -12.90
N GLU A 11 20.09 -8.56 -11.71
CA GLU A 11 20.26 -9.39 -10.50
C GLU A 11 19.17 -9.13 -9.45
N GLU A 12 18.14 -8.33 -9.78
CA GLU A 12 17.09 -7.96 -8.87
C GLU A 12 15.97 -9.02 -8.85
N GLU A 13 15.74 -9.62 -7.69
CA GLU A 13 14.71 -10.64 -7.46
C GLU A 13 13.59 -10.11 -6.57
N ILE A 14 12.35 -10.47 -6.90
CA ILE A 14 11.18 -10.12 -6.10
C ILE A 14 11.10 -11.08 -4.92
N ALA A 15 11.31 -10.56 -3.71
CA ALA A 15 11.15 -11.33 -2.47
C ALA A 15 9.69 -11.42 -2.03
N ALA A 16 8.92 -10.34 -2.18
CA ALA A 16 7.48 -10.32 -1.90
C ALA A 16 6.75 -9.29 -2.76
N ALA A 17 5.51 -9.60 -3.13
CA ALA A 17 4.61 -8.68 -3.82
C ALA A 17 3.19 -8.82 -3.25
N PHE A 18 2.62 -7.74 -2.73
CA PHE A 18 1.31 -7.75 -2.10
C PHE A 18 0.53 -6.46 -2.37
N ARG A 19 -0.76 -6.49 -2.03
CA ARG A 19 -1.66 -5.35 -2.10
C ARG A 19 -2.06 -4.94 -0.69
N PRO A 20 -2.62 -3.73 -0.52
CA PRO A 20 -3.23 -3.36 0.74
C PRO A 20 -4.27 -4.39 1.18
N HIS A 21 -4.34 -4.63 2.46
CA HIS A 21 -5.24 -5.60 3.05
C HIS A 21 -6.71 -5.24 2.73
N TRP A 22 -7.59 -6.25 2.62
CA TRP A 22 -9.01 -6.04 2.33
C TRP A 22 -9.72 -5.14 3.36
N MET A 23 -9.17 -5.00 4.55
CA MET A 23 -9.66 -4.12 5.61
C MET A 23 -9.75 -2.66 5.15
N ALA A 24 -8.86 -2.23 4.24
CA ALA A 24 -8.91 -0.90 3.62
C ALA A 24 -10.23 -0.59 2.90
N VAL A 25 -10.94 -1.62 2.44
CA VAL A 25 -12.21 -1.46 1.71
C VAL A 25 -13.46 -1.73 2.55
N VAL A 26 -13.32 -2.10 3.82
CA VAL A 26 -14.48 -2.34 4.71
C VAL A 26 -15.30 -1.07 4.88
N LEU A 27 -14.67 0.04 5.21
CA LEU A 27 -15.35 1.33 5.39
C LEU A 27 -16.02 1.83 4.10
N PRO A 28 -15.34 1.91 2.93
CA PRO A 28 -16.00 2.31 1.69
C PRO A 28 -17.09 1.34 1.24
N THR A 29 -16.98 0.04 1.54
CA THR A 29 -18.06 -0.93 1.28
C THR A 29 -19.28 -0.64 2.15
N LEU A 30 -19.08 -0.38 3.45
CA LEU A 30 -20.16 -0.01 4.36
C LEU A 30 -20.87 1.27 3.88
N VAL A 31 -20.12 2.30 3.52
CA VAL A 31 -20.67 3.53 2.94
C VAL A 31 -21.47 3.24 1.66
N THR A 32 -20.97 2.36 0.81
CA THR A 32 -21.69 1.96 -0.41
C THR A 32 -23.02 1.29 -0.09
N VAL A 33 -23.02 0.32 0.82
CA VAL A 33 -24.26 -0.38 1.25
C VAL A 33 -25.27 0.59 1.85
N LEU A 34 -24.83 1.48 2.74
CA LEU A 34 -25.70 2.49 3.35
C LEU A 34 -26.24 3.48 2.32
N SER A 35 -25.43 3.90 1.36
CA SER A 35 -25.89 4.79 0.26
C SER A 35 -26.95 4.12 -0.61
N VAL A 36 -26.75 2.86 -0.96
CA VAL A 36 -27.74 2.09 -1.73
C VAL A 36 -29.05 1.92 -0.94
N ALA A 37 -28.96 1.56 0.34
CA ALA A 37 -30.13 1.45 1.21
C ALA A 37 -30.89 2.79 1.32
N ALA A 38 -30.17 3.90 1.48
CA ALA A 38 -30.74 5.24 1.54
C ALA A 38 -31.44 5.62 0.23
N ILE A 39 -30.83 5.34 -0.92
CA ILE A 39 -31.42 5.58 -2.24
C ILE A 39 -32.72 4.80 -2.41
N ILE A 40 -32.72 3.51 -2.06
CA ILE A 40 -33.91 2.66 -2.13
C ILE A 40 -35.02 3.24 -1.23
N THR A 41 -34.69 3.58 0.03
CA THR A 41 -35.65 4.12 0.98
C THR A 41 -36.26 5.42 0.45
N VAL A 42 -35.46 6.35 -0.02
CA VAL A 42 -35.93 7.63 -0.58
C VAL A 42 -36.81 7.39 -1.80
N ALA A 43 -36.44 6.47 -2.70
CA ALA A 43 -37.17 6.18 -3.91
C ALA A 43 -38.57 5.57 -3.65
N ILE A 44 -38.76 4.82 -2.56
CA ILE A 44 -40.03 4.18 -2.21
C ILE A 44 -40.93 5.01 -1.27
N THR A 45 -40.35 6.00 -0.57
CA THR A 45 -41.09 6.77 0.45
C THR A 45 -41.47 8.19 -0.02
N VAL A 46 -40.78 8.73 -1.01
CA VAL A 46 -40.94 10.10 -1.46
C VAL A 46 -41.57 10.15 -2.86
N ASP A 47 -42.86 10.40 -2.92
CA ASP A 47 -43.62 10.59 -4.17
C ASP A 47 -43.63 12.06 -4.62
N ALA A 48 -42.42 12.63 -4.75
CA ALA A 48 -42.29 14.04 -5.15
C ALA A 48 -41.14 14.18 -6.19
N PRO A 49 -41.25 15.15 -7.15
CA PRO A 49 -40.18 15.34 -8.14
C PRO A 49 -38.82 15.70 -7.52
N GLU A 50 -38.82 16.22 -6.29
CA GLU A 50 -37.62 16.56 -5.52
C GLU A 50 -36.77 15.33 -5.10
N VAL A 51 -37.31 14.12 -5.18
CA VAL A 51 -36.60 12.85 -4.90
C VAL A 51 -35.27 12.75 -5.66
N TRP A 52 -35.25 13.26 -6.90
CA TRP A 52 -34.03 13.21 -7.71
C TRP A 52 -32.90 14.07 -7.17
N TYR A 53 -33.20 15.18 -6.49
CA TYR A 53 -32.18 15.99 -5.83
C TYR A 53 -31.59 15.27 -4.62
N ALA A 54 -32.42 14.57 -3.84
CA ALA A 54 -31.95 13.77 -2.70
C ALA A 54 -31.06 12.58 -3.16
N ILE A 55 -31.50 11.84 -4.17
CA ILE A 55 -30.70 10.77 -4.78
C ILE A 55 -29.39 11.32 -5.34
N GLY A 56 -29.44 12.43 -6.07
CA GLY A 56 -28.24 13.10 -6.59
C GLY A 56 -27.24 13.48 -5.49
N GLY A 57 -27.74 14.00 -4.37
CA GLY A 57 -26.92 14.30 -3.20
C GLY A 57 -26.24 13.07 -2.59
N ILE A 58 -26.97 11.96 -2.44
CA ILE A 58 -26.41 10.69 -1.92
C ILE A 58 -25.32 10.14 -2.87
N VAL A 59 -25.59 10.14 -4.18
CA VAL A 59 -24.63 9.69 -5.19
C VAL A 59 -23.38 10.57 -5.20
N LEU A 60 -23.54 11.89 -5.12
CA LEU A 60 -22.41 12.83 -5.05
C LEU A 60 -21.57 12.58 -3.80
N MET A 61 -22.19 12.39 -2.64
CA MET A 61 -21.50 12.06 -1.41
C MET A 61 -20.73 10.73 -1.55
N TRP A 62 -21.33 9.72 -2.15
CA TRP A 62 -20.67 8.43 -2.40
C TRP A 62 -19.46 8.58 -3.34
N LEU A 63 -19.60 9.35 -4.43
CA LEU A 63 -18.51 9.64 -5.37
C LEU A 63 -17.31 10.31 -4.69
N ILE A 64 -17.56 11.17 -3.70
CA ILE A 64 -16.51 11.89 -2.98
C ILE A 64 -15.87 11.01 -1.89
N VAL A 65 -16.64 10.19 -1.18
CA VAL A 65 -16.20 9.49 0.03
C VAL A 65 -15.75 8.06 -0.26
N ALA A 66 -16.55 7.27 -0.97
CA ALA A 66 -16.29 5.85 -1.16
C ALA A 66 -15.42 5.56 -2.38
N LEU A 67 -15.73 6.17 -3.52
CA LEU A 67 -15.08 5.88 -4.79
C LEU A 67 -13.55 6.09 -4.77
N PRO A 68 -12.99 7.20 -4.22
CA PRO A 68 -11.54 7.40 -4.19
C PRO A 68 -10.82 6.36 -3.33
N ARG A 69 -11.46 5.86 -2.25
CA ARG A 69 -10.90 4.80 -1.39
C ARG A 69 -10.82 3.47 -2.11
N TRP A 70 -11.87 3.11 -2.87
CA TRP A 70 -11.89 1.93 -3.72
C TRP A 70 -10.80 1.99 -4.80
N ILE A 71 -10.70 3.12 -5.50
CA ILE A 71 -9.68 3.34 -6.54
C ILE A 71 -8.29 3.21 -5.92
N LYS A 72 -8.03 3.86 -4.78
CA LYS A 72 -6.74 3.78 -4.08
C LYS A 72 -6.37 2.34 -3.75
N TRP A 73 -7.29 1.55 -3.23
CA TRP A 73 -7.05 0.15 -2.88
C TRP A 73 -6.75 -0.70 -4.11
N LEU A 74 -7.54 -0.56 -5.20
CA LEU A 74 -7.36 -1.33 -6.44
C LEU A 74 -6.02 -1.07 -7.12
N PHE A 75 -5.53 0.18 -7.06
CA PHE A 75 -4.34 0.64 -7.79
C PHE A 75 -3.11 0.88 -6.91
N THR A 76 -3.10 0.36 -5.68
CA THR A 76 -1.91 0.35 -4.84
C THR A 76 -1.28 -1.03 -4.84
N HIS A 77 0.03 -1.08 -5.07
CA HIS A 77 0.82 -2.30 -5.08
C HIS A 77 2.14 -2.07 -4.35
N TYR A 78 2.53 -3.04 -3.55
CA TYR A 78 3.79 -3.07 -2.83
C TYR A 78 4.63 -4.22 -3.37
N VAL A 79 5.88 -3.96 -3.66
CA VAL A 79 6.86 -4.96 -4.10
C VAL A 79 8.13 -4.75 -3.29
N VAL A 80 8.60 -5.81 -2.66
CA VAL A 80 9.86 -5.85 -1.92
C VAL A 80 10.81 -6.72 -2.73
N THR A 81 11.95 -6.17 -3.08
CA THR A 81 13.01 -6.90 -3.80
C THR A 81 14.24 -7.06 -2.89
N ASN A 82 15.25 -7.75 -3.37
CA ASN A 82 16.56 -7.86 -2.70
C ASN A 82 17.37 -6.55 -2.74
N GLU A 83 16.92 -5.51 -3.47
CA GLU A 83 17.63 -4.22 -3.60
C GLU A 83 16.85 -3.03 -3.05
N ARG A 84 15.52 -3.02 -3.22
CA ARG A 84 14.67 -1.86 -2.89
C ARG A 84 13.24 -2.25 -2.56
N ILE A 85 12.54 -1.33 -1.90
CA ILE A 85 11.09 -1.38 -1.73
C ILE A 85 10.46 -0.49 -2.78
N ILE A 86 9.54 -1.05 -3.56
CA ILE A 86 8.84 -0.34 -4.64
C ILE A 86 7.38 -0.22 -4.27
N VAL A 87 6.89 1.02 -4.18
CA VAL A 87 5.48 1.32 -3.91
C VAL A 87 4.92 2.03 -5.13
N ARG A 88 3.91 1.44 -5.73
CA ARG A 88 3.19 2.05 -6.85
C ARG A 88 1.76 2.35 -6.49
N ARG A 89 1.35 3.57 -6.73
CA ARG A 89 0.00 4.07 -6.46
C ARG A 89 -0.51 4.84 -7.68
N GLY A 90 -1.83 4.78 -7.88
CA GLY A 90 -2.56 5.66 -8.78
C GLY A 90 -3.05 5.01 -10.07
N PHE A 91 -4.24 5.47 -10.48
CA PHE A 91 -4.95 5.05 -11.70
C PHE A 91 -4.60 5.98 -12.87
N ILE A 92 -4.77 7.29 -12.69
CA ILE A 92 -4.55 8.32 -13.72
C ILE A 92 -3.11 8.85 -13.60
N ALA A 93 -2.74 9.39 -12.43
CA ALA A 93 -1.38 9.80 -12.13
C ALA A 93 -0.65 8.63 -11.43
N ARG A 94 0.35 8.08 -12.10
CA ARG A 94 1.16 7.00 -11.53
C ARG A 94 2.26 7.59 -10.67
N GLN A 95 2.19 7.33 -9.39
CA GLN A 95 3.26 7.66 -8.43
C GLN A 95 4.00 6.37 -8.08
N GLY A 96 5.28 6.35 -8.35
CA GLY A 96 6.20 5.31 -7.89
C GLY A 96 7.14 5.89 -6.84
N LYS A 97 7.23 5.25 -5.68
CA LYS A 97 8.28 5.53 -4.71
C LYS A 97 9.14 4.30 -4.58
N GLU A 98 10.42 4.48 -4.71
CA GLU A 98 11.43 3.44 -4.58
C GLU A 98 12.36 3.82 -3.44
N ILE A 99 12.57 2.89 -2.51
CA ILE A 99 13.43 3.09 -1.34
C ILE A 99 14.47 1.97 -1.36
N PRO A 100 15.74 2.27 -1.68
CA PRO A 100 16.82 1.29 -1.60
C PRO A 100 16.95 0.76 -0.16
N LEU A 101 17.22 -0.53 -0.01
CA LEU A 101 17.35 -1.16 1.31
C LEU A 101 18.52 -0.56 2.12
N GLU A 102 19.54 -0.06 1.45
CA GLU A 102 20.76 0.53 2.02
C GLU A 102 20.49 1.85 2.76
N VAL A 103 19.50 2.62 2.32
CA VAL A 103 19.15 3.92 2.93
C VAL A 103 18.05 3.81 3.99
N ILE A 104 17.54 2.61 4.28
CA ILE A 104 16.57 2.38 5.34
C ILE A 104 17.27 2.41 6.68
N ASN A 105 16.91 3.34 7.54
CA ASN A 105 17.44 3.45 8.90
C ASN A 105 16.67 2.53 9.85
N ASP A 106 15.34 2.64 9.85
CA ASP A 106 14.45 1.87 10.72
C ASP A 106 13.15 1.50 10.03
N VAL A 107 12.54 0.40 10.48
CA VAL A 107 11.23 -0.06 10.03
C VAL A 107 10.40 -0.39 11.27
N ALA A 108 9.43 0.46 11.56
CA ALA A 108 8.48 0.24 12.64
C ALA A 108 7.13 -0.22 12.09
N PHE A 109 6.41 -1.03 12.85
CA PHE A 109 5.01 -1.36 12.54
C PHE A 109 4.09 -0.95 13.68
N SER A 110 2.81 -0.73 13.35
CA SER A 110 1.76 -0.44 14.31
C SER A 110 0.51 -1.24 13.97
N GLN A 111 -0.08 -1.86 14.98
CA GLN A 111 -1.30 -2.63 14.86
C GLN A 111 -2.23 -2.32 16.03
N SER A 112 -3.47 -1.94 15.74
CA SER A 112 -4.55 -1.95 16.72
C SER A 112 -4.98 -3.38 17.04
N VAL A 113 -5.78 -3.58 18.09
CA VAL A 113 -6.27 -4.90 18.49
C VAL A 113 -7.04 -5.59 17.34
N ILE A 114 -7.88 -4.85 16.63
CA ILE A 114 -8.67 -5.37 15.50
C ILE A 114 -7.75 -5.72 14.33
N GLU A 115 -6.81 -4.86 14.00
CA GLU A 115 -5.83 -5.08 12.93
C GLU A 115 -4.96 -6.30 13.22
N ARG A 116 -4.58 -6.51 14.48
CA ARG A 116 -3.80 -7.69 14.89
C ARG A 116 -4.59 -8.99 14.67
N ILE A 117 -5.88 -9.03 15.04
CA ILE A 117 -6.76 -10.19 14.80
C ILE A 117 -6.87 -10.47 13.31
N LEU A 118 -6.98 -9.43 12.49
CA LEU A 118 -7.13 -9.51 11.04
C LEU A 118 -5.79 -9.62 10.28
N ARG A 119 -4.66 -9.64 10.99
CA ARG A 119 -3.30 -9.66 10.42
C ARG A 119 -3.06 -8.53 9.43
N SER A 120 -3.52 -7.33 9.78
CA SER A 120 -3.29 -6.09 9.04
C SER A 120 -2.61 -5.08 9.95
N GLY A 121 -2.04 -4.02 9.40
CA GLY A 121 -1.48 -2.90 10.17
C GLY A 121 -0.74 -1.91 9.30
N ASP A 122 -0.11 -0.96 9.95
CA ASP A 122 0.65 0.09 9.31
C ASP A 122 2.15 -0.19 9.43
N LEU A 123 2.90 0.14 8.38
CA LEU A 123 4.34 0.07 8.35
C LEU A 123 4.91 1.49 8.19
N LEU A 124 5.82 1.87 9.07
CA LEU A 124 6.56 3.12 9.01
C LEU A 124 8.01 2.81 8.65
N ILE A 125 8.46 3.36 7.53
CA ILE A 125 9.83 3.20 7.05
C ILE A 125 10.54 4.54 7.19
N GLU A 126 11.62 4.57 7.94
CA GLU A 126 12.52 5.70 8.06
C GLU A 126 13.73 5.52 7.14
N SER A 127 13.97 6.51 6.29
CA SER A 127 15.09 6.49 5.34
C SER A 127 15.87 7.79 5.37
N ALA A 128 17.16 7.72 5.03
CA ALA A 128 18.09 8.85 5.01
C ALA A 128 17.88 9.84 3.83
N GLY A 129 16.69 9.92 3.22
CA GLY A 129 16.38 10.82 2.11
C GLY A 129 15.56 12.04 2.53
N GLU A 130 15.34 12.97 1.59
CA GLU A 130 14.56 14.22 1.81
C GLU A 130 13.14 14.00 2.40
N GLN A 131 12.58 12.82 2.25
CA GLN A 131 11.27 12.45 2.80
C GLN A 131 11.38 11.49 4.00
N GLY A 132 12.36 11.66 4.84
CA GLY A 132 12.70 10.96 6.10
C GLY A 132 11.83 9.78 6.54
N GLN A 133 10.52 9.98 6.63
CA GLN A 133 9.55 8.96 7.06
C GLN A 133 8.50 8.68 5.98
N SER A 134 8.17 7.42 5.79
CA SER A 134 7.14 6.96 4.86
C SER A 134 6.20 5.98 5.55
N ARG A 135 4.92 6.37 5.69
CA ARG A 135 3.89 5.51 6.28
C ARG A 135 3.09 4.79 5.18
N TYR A 136 2.95 3.50 5.35
CA TYR A 136 2.17 2.60 4.51
C TYR A 136 1.10 1.94 5.34
N THR A 137 -0.16 2.18 4.98
CA THR A 137 -1.33 1.69 5.72
C THR A 137 -1.85 0.39 5.14
N ASP A 138 -2.57 -0.36 5.97
CA ASP A 138 -3.26 -1.59 5.56
C ASP A 138 -2.32 -2.66 4.95
N ILE A 139 -1.12 -2.79 5.49
CA ILE A 139 -0.16 -3.82 5.08
C ILE A 139 -0.61 -5.17 5.65
N PRO A 140 -0.72 -6.24 4.83
CA PRO A 140 -0.94 -7.58 5.33
C PRO A 140 0.32 -8.09 6.03
N ASP A 141 0.17 -8.64 7.23
CA ASP A 141 1.26 -9.19 8.05
C ASP A 141 2.46 -8.23 8.20
N PRO A 142 2.27 -7.05 8.82
CA PRO A 142 3.31 -6.03 8.87
C PRO A 142 4.55 -6.48 9.66
N GLU A 143 4.41 -7.37 10.65
CA GLU A 143 5.52 -7.96 11.40
C GLU A 143 6.36 -8.88 10.50
N GLY A 144 5.70 -9.72 9.68
CA GLY A 144 6.37 -10.57 8.70
C GLY A 144 7.08 -9.75 7.62
N VAL A 145 6.46 -8.67 7.14
CA VAL A 145 7.07 -7.75 6.17
C VAL A 145 8.26 -7.02 6.76
N GLN A 146 8.18 -6.53 8.01
CA GLN A 146 9.29 -5.92 8.72
C GLN A 146 10.49 -6.89 8.81
N SER A 147 10.23 -8.10 9.29
CA SER A 147 11.26 -9.14 9.42
C SER A 147 11.91 -9.49 8.07
N LEU A 148 11.12 -9.52 7.00
CA LEU A 148 11.61 -9.75 5.64
C LEU A 148 12.56 -8.62 5.20
N ILE A 149 12.17 -7.36 5.41
CA ILE A 149 13.00 -6.20 5.05
C ILE A 149 14.33 -6.22 5.78
N TYR A 150 14.36 -6.53 7.08
CA TYR A 150 15.61 -6.61 7.84
C TYR A 150 16.51 -7.73 7.33
N ARG A 151 15.99 -8.92 7.04
CA ARG A 151 16.78 -10.02 6.48
C ARG A 151 17.36 -9.68 5.11
N LEU A 152 16.59 -9.04 4.23
CA LEU A 152 17.06 -8.63 2.91
C LEU A 152 18.15 -7.55 3.02
N ARG A 153 17.97 -6.58 3.93
CA ARG A 153 18.97 -5.55 4.20
C ARG A 153 20.29 -6.14 4.70
N GLU A 154 20.22 -7.08 5.63
CA GLU A 154 21.42 -7.76 6.15
C GLU A 154 22.13 -8.54 5.04
N ALA A 155 21.41 -9.34 4.26
CA ALA A 155 21.96 -10.07 3.12
C ALA A 155 22.61 -9.13 2.10
N ARG A 156 21.98 -7.98 1.81
CA ARG A 156 22.52 -6.98 0.89
C ARG A 156 23.81 -6.37 1.42
N THR A 157 23.87 -6.03 2.71
CA THR A 157 25.08 -5.47 3.35
C THR A 157 26.24 -6.45 3.29
N LEU A 158 26.01 -7.73 3.56
CA LEU A 158 27.05 -8.77 3.49
C LEU A 158 27.56 -8.95 2.05
N ASN A 159 26.69 -8.93 1.06
CA ASN A 159 27.07 -9.03 -0.35
C ASN A 159 27.96 -7.85 -0.79
N LEU A 160 27.60 -6.63 -0.41
CA LEU A 160 28.38 -5.44 -0.72
C LEU A 160 29.76 -5.46 -0.04
N GLN A 161 29.85 -5.90 1.20
CA GLN A 161 31.13 -6.05 1.92
C GLN A 161 32.01 -7.12 1.27
N GLY A 162 31.44 -8.26 0.86
CA GLY A 162 32.17 -9.31 0.15
C GLY A 162 32.72 -8.86 -1.20
N GLN A 163 31.95 -8.06 -1.95
CA GLN A 163 32.41 -7.47 -3.20
C GLN A 163 33.53 -6.45 -2.99
N ALA A 164 33.42 -5.60 -1.97
CA ALA A 164 34.45 -4.61 -1.66
C ALA A 164 35.78 -5.28 -1.28
N SER A 165 35.76 -6.31 -0.44
CA SER A 165 36.96 -7.04 -0.02
C SER A 165 37.63 -7.80 -1.17
N SER A 166 36.86 -8.33 -2.11
CA SER A 166 37.42 -9.02 -3.29
C SER A 166 38.08 -8.04 -4.28
N VAL A 167 37.58 -6.83 -4.43
CA VAL A 167 38.20 -5.77 -5.26
C VAL A 167 39.50 -5.27 -4.63
N GLU A 168 39.58 -5.14 -3.28
CA GLU A 168 40.77 -4.70 -2.57
C GLU A 168 41.91 -5.72 -2.66
N GLN A 169 41.60 -7.01 -2.75
CA GLN A 169 42.61 -8.08 -2.93
C GLN A 169 43.20 -8.16 -4.34
N LEU A 170 42.59 -7.52 -5.32
CA LEU A 170 43.00 -7.53 -6.74
C LEU A 170 43.88 -6.32 -7.10
N ASN A 171 44.05 -5.34 -6.22
CA ASN A 171 44.90 -4.16 -6.35
C ASN A 171 46.15 -4.26 -5.47
#